data_f526470ce7a1603e7782831eff4b0c42
#
_entry.id   f526470ce7a1603e7782831eff4b0c42
#
_cell.length_a   1.000
_cell.length_b   1.000
_cell.length_c   1.000
_cell.angle_alpha   90.00
_cell.angle_beta   90.00
_cell.angle_gamma   90.00
#
_symmetry.space_group_name_H-M   'P 1'
#
loop_
_entity.id
_entity.type
_entity.pdbx_description
1 polymer ?
#
loop_
_entity_poly.entity_id
_entity_poly.type
_entity_poly.pdbx_seq_one_letter_code
_entity_poly.pdbx_strand_id
1 'polypeptide(L)'
;MPDDDARVLFELFDESTGRGSAPAEPAAGVPVSKTFRAFAPEQDLLLPPSLDDWLPSEHLARFIAELVDEHLDLSRIHASYTKAKGAPPYDPRLMVRILLYGYTTGVRSSRQLEASCQDVVAFR
;
A
#
# COMPACT_ATOMS: atom_id res chain seq x y z
N MET A 1 -20.00 -8.86 -52.28
CA MET A 1 -19.86 -7.61 -51.58
C MET A 1 -20.56 -7.75 -50.22
N PRO A 2 -19.94 -8.26 -49.22
CA PRO A 2 -20.60 -8.43 -47.93
C PRO A 2 -19.88 -7.69 -46.80
N ASP A 3 -19.51 -6.41 -46.99
CA ASP A 3 -18.77 -5.68 -45.94
C ASP A 3 -19.47 -4.45 -45.37
N ASP A 4 -20.72 -4.19 -45.80
CA ASP A 4 -21.46 -3.02 -45.35
C ASP A 4 -22.28 -3.26 -44.06
N ASP A 5 -22.69 -4.51 -43.84
CA ASP A 5 -23.49 -4.86 -42.64
C ASP A 5 -22.68 -4.91 -41.34
N ALA A 6 -21.37 -5.19 -41.44
CA ALA A 6 -20.50 -5.20 -40.25
C ALA A 6 -20.18 -3.79 -39.75
N ARG A 7 -20.16 -2.80 -40.64
CA ARG A 7 -19.92 -1.39 -40.28
C ARG A 7 -21.12 -0.79 -39.58
N VAL A 8 -22.33 -1.11 -40.02
CA VAL A 8 -23.57 -0.59 -39.39
C VAL A 8 -23.77 -1.18 -38.01
N LEU A 9 -23.39 -2.44 -37.78
CA LEU A 9 -23.42 -3.07 -36.46
C LEU A 9 -22.41 -2.46 -35.50
N PHE A 10 -21.25 -2.04 -35.98
CA PHE A 10 -20.23 -1.39 -35.16
C PHE A 10 -20.64 0.02 -34.74
N GLU A 11 -21.27 0.78 -35.65
CA GLU A 11 -21.80 2.12 -35.32
C GLU A 11 -23.00 2.08 -34.38
N LEU A 12 -23.87 1.07 -34.46
CA LEU A 12 -25.00 0.90 -33.56
C LEU A 12 -24.60 0.48 -32.14
N PHE A 13 -23.41 -0.11 -31.98
CA PHE A 13 -22.91 -0.51 -30.65
C PHE A 13 -22.18 0.63 -29.92
N ASP A 14 -21.75 1.67 -30.63
CA ASP A 14 -21.01 2.79 -30.06
C ASP A 14 -21.92 3.87 -29.47
N GLU A 15 -23.20 3.91 -29.83
CA GLU A 15 -24.13 4.93 -29.34
C GLU A 15 -24.90 4.58 -28.04
N SER A 16 -24.81 3.33 -27.55
CA SER A 16 -25.60 2.91 -26.37
C SER A 16 -24.81 2.73 -25.07
N THR A 17 -23.48 2.88 -25.11
CA THR A 17 -22.69 2.88 -23.89
C THR A 17 -22.50 4.32 -23.43
N GLY A 18 -23.38 4.71 -22.49
CA GLY A 18 -23.31 6.01 -21.84
C GLY A 18 -21.90 6.37 -21.43
N ARG A 19 -21.55 7.62 -21.66
CA ARG A 19 -20.33 8.30 -21.29
C ARG A 19 -19.88 7.96 -19.86
N GLY A 20 -19.17 6.85 -19.73
CA GLY A 20 -18.18 6.74 -18.69
C GLY A 20 -17.03 7.64 -19.13
N SER A 21 -16.83 8.76 -18.46
CA SER A 21 -15.68 9.60 -18.69
C SER A 21 -14.44 8.73 -18.58
N ALA A 22 -13.75 8.54 -19.70
CA ALA A 22 -12.42 7.95 -19.68
C ALA A 22 -11.60 8.75 -18.67
N PRO A 23 -10.86 8.08 -17.75
CA PRO A 23 -9.95 8.81 -16.90
C PRO A 23 -9.01 9.58 -17.81
N ALA A 24 -8.99 10.90 -17.66
CA ALA A 24 -8.13 11.77 -18.43
C ALA A 24 -6.71 11.23 -18.34
N GLU A 25 -6.07 10.99 -19.47
CA GLU A 25 -4.65 10.67 -19.51
C GLU A 25 -3.91 11.79 -18.75
N PRO A 26 -3.05 11.44 -17.77
CA PRO A 26 -2.31 12.48 -17.06
C PRO A 26 -1.44 13.21 -18.05
N ALA A 27 -1.62 14.52 -18.16
CA ALA A 27 -0.81 15.39 -18.99
C ALA A 27 0.68 15.14 -18.66
N ALA A 28 1.51 15.03 -19.70
CA ALA A 28 2.93 14.81 -19.57
C ALA A 28 3.54 15.84 -18.60
N GLY A 29 4.06 15.36 -17.46
CA GLY A 29 4.71 16.21 -16.46
C GLY A 29 4.08 16.25 -15.07
N VAL A 30 2.91 15.68 -14.85
CA VAL A 30 2.33 15.59 -13.50
C VAL A 30 2.87 14.33 -12.81
N PRO A 31 3.49 14.43 -11.63
CA PRO A 31 3.94 13.24 -10.89
C PRO A 31 2.71 12.42 -10.52
N VAL A 32 2.62 11.22 -11.09
CA VAL A 32 1.53 10.29 -10.77
C VAL A 32 1.78 9.76 -9.38
N SER A 33 0.97 10.21 -8.41
CA SER A 33 1.02 9.69 -7.05
C SER A 33 0.45 8.28 -7.03
N LYS A 34 1.26 7.33 -6.57
CA LYS A 34 0.80 5.94 -6.40
C LYS A 34 0.01 5.80 -5.10
N THR A 35 -1.15 5.18 -5.19
CA THR A 35 -1.95 4.85 -4.01
C THR A 35 -1.33 3.67 -3.28
N PHE A 36 -1.05 3.83 -2.01
CA PHE A 36 -0.59 2.75 -1.13
C PHE A 36 -1.77 1.95 -0.57
N ARG A 37 -1.49 0.74 -0.08
CA ARG A 37 -2.48 -0.02 0.69
C ARG A 37 -2.82 0.73 1.97
N ALA A 38 -4.06 0.57 2.42
CA ALA A 38 -4.48 1.15 3.69
C ALA A 38 -3.55 0.68 4.82
N PHE A 39 -3.04 1.64 5.57
CA PHE A 39 -2.20 1.42 6.75
C PHE A 39 -2.96 1.98 7.96
N ALA A 40 -3.56 1.09 8.71
CA ALA A 40 -4.36 1.43 9.89
C ALA A 40 -3.93 0.52 11.06
N PRO A 41 -2.82 0.87 11.75
CA PRO A 41 -2.29 0.05 12.85
C PRO A 41 -3.25 0.00 14.06
N GLU A 42 -4.14 1.00 14.16
CA GLU A 42 -5.12 1.12 15.25
C GLU A 42 -6.43 0.40 14.93
N GLN A 43 -6.51 -0.32 13.80
CA GLN A 43 -7.75 -0.98 13.40
C GLN A 43 -8.14 -2.07 14.40
N ASP A 44 -9.32 -1.92 14.99
CA ASP A 44 -9.92 -2.95 15.82
C ASP A 44 -10.27 -4.18 14.97
N LEU A 45 -9.80 -5.33 15.39
CA LEU A 45 -10.14 -6.60 14.79
C LEU A 45 -11.43 -7.13 15.42
N LEU A 46 -12.28 -7.79 14.62
CA LEU A 46 -13.55 -8.36 15.11
C LEU A 46 -13.35 -9.35 16.29
N LEU A 47 -12.26 -10.04 16.29
CA LEU A 47 -11.76 -10.95 17.34
C LEU A 47 -10.30 -11.26 16.95
N PRO A 48 -9.33 -10.94 17.70
CA PRO A 48 -9.18 -10.45 19.07
C PRO A 48 -9.17 -8.91 19.19
N PRO A 49 -8.99 -8.37 20.43
CA PRO A 49 -8.82 -6.94 20.65
C PRO A 49 -7.65 -6.36 19.84
N SER A 50 -7.55 -5.05 19.79
CA SER A 50 -6.52 -4.38 18.99
C SER A 50 -5.12 -4.85 19.39
N LEU A 51 -4.16 -4.81 18.46
CA LEU A 51 -2.78 -5.18 18.74
C LEU A 51 -2.16 -4.28 19.82
N ASP A 52 -2.69 -3.06 19.96
CA ASP A 52 -2.28 -2.11 20.98
C ASP A 52 -2.58 -2.58 22.42
N ASP A 53 -3.64 -3.38 22.61
CA ASP A 53 -3.99 -3.93 23.92
C ASP A 53 -3.04 -5.04 24.35
N TRP A 54 -2.35 -5.66 23.40
CA TRP A 54 -1.45 -6.79 23.66
C TRP A 54 -0.02 -6.38 23.97
N LEU A 55 0.38 -5.18 23.54
CA LEU A 55 1.73 -4.69 23.74
C LEU A 55 1.77 -3.69 24.91
N PRO A 56 2.66 -3.88 25.89
CA PRO A 56 2.89 -2.88 26.94
C PRO A 56 3.20 -1.51 26.34
N SER A 57 2.81 -0.45 27.06
CA SER A 57 3.05 0.94 26.62
C SER A 57 4.54 1.26 26.40
N GLU A 58 5.42 0.61 27.15
CA GLU A 58 6.87 0.81 27.08
C GLU A 58 7.58 -0.17 26.14
N HIS A 59 6.82 -0.90 25.32
CA HIS A 59 7.42 -1.89 24.43
C HIS A 59 8.22 -1.21 23.32
N LEU A 60 9.39 -1.76 22.99
CA LEU A 60 10.29 -1.23 21.96
C LEU A 60 9.61 -1.00 20.60
N ALA A 61 8.65 -1.85 20.22
CA ALA A 61 7.92 -1.70 18.97
C ALA A 61 7.10 -0.41 18.93
N ARG A 62 6.50 0.03 20.06
CA ARG A 62 5.78 1.32 20.15
C ARG A 62 6.72 2.49 20.01
N PHE A 63 7.85 2.45 20.68
CA PHE A 63 8.89 3.47 20.54
C PHE A 63 9.37 3.61 19.09
N ILE A 64 9.60 2.48 18.40
CA ILE A 64 9.99 2.49 16.99
C ILE A 64 8.87 3.04 16.10
N ALA A 65 7.62 2.72 16.38
CA ALA A 65 6.49 3.26 15.63
C ALA A 65 6.43 4.79 15.73
N GLU A 66 6.52 5.33 16.95
CA GLU A 66 6.56 6.77 17.23
C GLU A 66 7.77 7.43 16.55
N LEU A 67 8.95 6.84 16.66
CA LEU A 67 10.17 7.33 16.01
C LEU A 67 10.01 7.44 14.49
N VAL A 68 9.41 6.44 13.85
CA VAL A 68 9.21 6.42 12.40
C VAL A 68 8.16 7.46 11.99
N ASP A 69 7.10 7.62 12.75
CA ASP A 69 6.00 8.52 12.38
C ASP A 69 6.33 9.99 12.62
N GLU A 70 7.04 10.29 13.70
CA GLU A 70 7.28 11.67 14.11
C GLU A 70 8.64 12.22 13.68
N HIS A 71 9.65 11.36 13.58
CA HIS A 71 11.02 11.82 13.41
C HIS A 71 11.67 11.41 12.07
N LEU A 72 11.10 10.48 11.33
CA LEU A 72 11.66 10.05 10.05
C LEU A 72 10.94 10.67 8.85
N ASP A 73 11.70 11.41 8.04
CA ASP A 73 11.20 11.89 6.75
C ASP A 73 11.33 10.80 5.67
N LEU A 74 10.22 10.20 5.31
CA LEU A 74 10.13 9.19 4.27
C LEU A 74 9.70 9.75 2.91
N SER A 75 9.67 11.06 2.74
CA SER A 75 9.22 11.74 1.52
C SER A 75 9.97 11.28 0.27
N ARG A 76 11.28 11.04 0.38
CA ARG A 76 12.11 10.53 -0.72
C ARG A 76 11.74 9.11 -1.14
N ILE A 77 11.37 8.27 -0.19
CA ILE A 77 10.90 6.91 -0.47
C ILE A 77 9.55 6.97 -1.17
N HIS A 78 8.60 7.75 -0.65
CA HIS A 78 7.31 7.97 -1.31
C HIS A 78 7.47 8.52 -2.74
N ALA A 79 8.37 9.45 -2.95
CA ALA A 79 8.64 10.03 -4.27
C ALA A 79 9.24 9.01 -5.27
N SER A 80 9.86 7.94 -4.80
CA SER A 80 10.40 6.87 -5.67
C SER A 80 9.32 5.99 -6.30
N TYR A 81 8.10 6.01 -5.77
CA TYR A 81 6.97 5.24 -6.28
C TYR A 81 6.23 6.01 -7.38
N THR A 82 6.79 5.99 -8.59
CA THR A 82 6.27 6.78 -9.73
C THR A 82 5.34 6.00 -10.66
N LYS A 83 5.32 4.65 -10.58
CA LYS A 83 4.53 3.81 -11.50
C LYS A 83 3.07 3.73 -11.05
N ALA A 84 2.14 4.23 -11.86
CA ALA A 84 0.71 4.15 -11.61
C ALA A 84 0.14 2.73 -11.75
N LYS A 85 0.76 1.88 -12.59
CA LYS A 85 0.28 0.51 -12.87
C LYS A 85 0.83 -0.50 -11.85
N GLY A 86 0.04 -1.53 -11.58
CA GLY A 86 0.37 -2.65 -10.70
C GLY A 86 -0.36 -2.61 -9.36
N ALA A 87 -0.19 -3.68 -8.57
CA ALA A 87 -0.78 -3.75 -7.25
C ALA A 87 -0.29 -2.62 -6.34
N PRO A 88 -1.15 -2.06 -5.46
CA PRO A 88 -0.73 -1.06 -4.50
C PRO A 88 0.39 -1.60 -3.60
N PRO A 89 1.51 -0.88 -3.42
CA PRO A 89 2.57 -1.29 -2.51
C PRO A 89 2.12 -1.14 -1.05
N TYR A 90 2.86 -1.76 -0.15
CA TYR A 90 2.73 -1.49 1.28
C TYR A 90 3.25 -0.09 1.59
N ASP A 91 2.71 0.52 2.65
CA ASP A 91 3.18 1.82 3.12
C ASP A 91 4.66 1.71 3.55
N PRO A 92 5.54 2.61 3.10
CA PRO A 92 6.95 2.62 3.51
C PRO A 92 7.16 2.69 5.02
N ARG A 93 6.28 3.35 5.77
CA ARG A 93 6.34 3.41 7.24
C ARG A 93 6.29 2.02 7.86
N LEU A 94 5.36 1.18 7.39
CA LEU A 94 5.25 -0.20 7.85
C LEU A 94 6.57 -0.96 7.62
N MET A 95 7.14 -0.85 6.42
CA MET A 95 8.38 -1.54 6.08
C MET A 95 9.56 -1.08 6.93
N VAL A 96 9.67 0.23 7.16
CA VAL A 96 10.75 0.80 7.99
C VAL A 96 10.60 0.38 9.45
N ARG A 97 9.39 0.37 10.00
CA ARG A 97 9.11 -0.12 11.37
C ARG A 97 9.55 -1.57 11.55
N ILE A 98 9.16 -2.45 10.62
CA ILE A 98 9.52 -3.88 10.66
C ILE A 98 11.05 -4.05 10.59
N LEU A 99 11.72 -3.33 9.69
CA LEU A 99 13.18 -3.43 9.53
C LEU A 99 13.91 -2.93 10.77
N LEU A 100 13.54 -1.77 11.32
CA LEU A 100 14.18 -1.22 12.51
C LEU A 100 13.97 -2.13 13.72
N TYR A 101 12.76 -2.62 13.93
CA TYR A 101 12.46 -3.53 15.02
C TYR A 101 13.23 -4.86 14.86
N GLY A 102 13.25 -5.42 13.65
CA GLY A 102 14.01 -6.63 13.35
C GLY A 102 15.51 -6.46 13.64
N TYR A 103 16.11 -5.38 13.16
CA TYR A 103 17.54 -5.14 13.40
C TYR A 103 17.87 -4.90 14.88
N THR A 104 17.03 -4.19 15.61
CA THR A 104 17.22 -3.96 17.06
C THR A 104 17.06 -5.23 17.87
N THR A 105 16.20 -6.14 17.44
CA THR A 105 16.00 -7.47 18.08
C THR A 105 16.96 -8.54 17.56
N GLY A 106 17.85 -8.22 16.64
CA GLY A 106 18.85 -9.15 16.08
C GLY A 106 18.36 -9.98 14.90
N VAL A 107 17.15 -9.75 14.40
CA VAL A 107 16.60 -10.44 13.23
C VAL A 107 17.06 -9.72 11.96
N ARG A 108 18.12 -10.24 11.31
CA ARG A 108 18.74 -9.59 10.14
C ARG A 108 18.44 -10.25 8.80
N SER A 109 17.83 -11.42 8.81
CA SER A 109 17.47 -12.15 7.61
C SER A 109 16.05 -11.84 7.20
N SER A 110 15.80 -11.56 5.91
CA SER A 110 14.47 -11.32 5.38
C SER A 110 13.51 -12.49 5.58
N ARG A 111 14.01 -13.73 5.50
CA ARG A 111 13.21 -14.93 5.79
C ARG A 111 12.80 -15.03 7.26
N GLN A 112 13.71 -14.66 8.15
CA GLN A 112 13.40 -14.62 9.58
C GLN A 112 12.44 -13.49 9.91
N LEU A 113 12.57 -12.33 9.25
CA LEU A 113 11.62 -11.23 9.39
C LEU A 113 10.21 -11.65 8.92
N GLU A 114 10.11 -12.33 7.78
CA GLU A 114 8.84 -12.85 7.28
C GLU A 114 8.19 -13.81 8.28
N ALA A 115 8.95 -14.78 8.78
CA ALA A 115 8.45 -15.70 9.81
C ALA A 115 8.03 -14.95 11.09
N SER A 116 8.82 -13.98 11.54
CA SER A 116 8.50 -13.16 12.71
C SER A 116 7.21 -12.35 12.53
N CYS A 117 6.93 -11.85 11.33
CA CYS A 117 5.68 -11.16 11.04
C CYS A 117 4.44 -12.07 11.13
N GLN A 118 4.62 -13.38 10.99
CA GLN A 118 3.54 -14.37 11.14
C GLN A 118 3.36 -14.80 12.60
N ASP A 119 4.45 -15.02 13.31
CA ASP A 119 4.46 -15.69 14.60
C ASP A 119 4.50 -14.73 15.80
N VAL A 120 5.06 -13.54 15.64
CA VAL A 120 5.30 -12.61 16.74
C VAL A 120 4.41 -11.37 16.63
N VAL A 121 3.57 -11.15 17.64
CA VAL A 121 2.60 -10.04 17.67
C VAL A 121 3.28 -8.68 17.51
N ALA A 122 4.47 -8.48 18.08
CA ALA A 122 5.19 -7.21 18.00
C ALA A 122 5.64 -6.81 16.59
N PHE A 123 5.63 -7.74 15.61
CA PHE A 123 5.91 -7.47 14.20
C PHE A 123 4.64 -7.21 13.37
N ARG A 124 3.46 -7.36 13.92
CA ARG A 124 2.18 -7.15 13.23
C ARG A 124 1.71 -5.73 13.33
#